data_e6ae8e031ffcb9312662a35a9f4ab088
#
_entry.id   e6ae8e031ffcb9312662a35a9f4ab088
#
_cell.length_a   1.000
_cell.length_b   1.000
_cell.length_c   1.000
_cell.angle_alpha   90.00
_cell.angle_beta   90.00
_cell.angle_gamma   90.00
#
_symmetry.space_group_name_H-M   'P 1'
#
loop_
_entity.id
_entity.type
_entity.pdbx_description
1 polymer ?
#
loop_
_entity_poly.entity_id
_entity_poly.type
_entity_poly.pdbx_seq_one_letter_code
_entity_poly.pdbx_strand_id
1 'polypeptide(L)'
;LGAALQITNMFGNPFLGDFGKIPEYADSFAVKHSNILISLSQISETLFILTIPFFLRRFGIKQVMLFSMIAWVLRFALFGVGNPGTGLTLLLLSMIVYGMAFDFFNISGSLFVDREAKPEIRASAQGLFMLMTNGLGAILGGLFAGKIVDYFTDAAGTKDWQNIWFSFAAYSLVIAVLFLATF
;
A
#
# COMPACT_ATOMS: atom_id res chain seq x y z
N LEU A 1 -1.28 -7.56 -4.57
CA LEU A 1 -0.53 -6.51 -3.87
C LEU A 1 -0.02 -5.40 -4.80
N GLY A 2 0.34 -5.68 -6.05
CA GLY A 2 0.63 -4.63 -7.02
C GLY A 2 -0.49 -3.60 -7.19
N ALA A 3 -1.74 -4.05 -7.06
CA ALA A 3 -2.90 -3.16 -7.01
C ALA A 3 -2.84 -2.18 -5.83
N ALA A 4 -2.46 -2.65 -4.63
CA ALA A 4 -2.36 -1.80 -3.43
C ALA A 4 -1.33 -0.68 -3.59
N LEU A 5 -0.19 -0.97 -4.25
CA LEU A 5 0.81 0.03 -4.60
C LEU A 5 0.22 1.12 -5.52
N GLN A 6 -0.48 0.71 -6.59
CA GLN A 6 -1.07 1.66 -7.53
C GLN A 6 -2.16 2.53 -6.90
N ILE A 7 -3.00 1.96 -6.04
CA ILE A 7 -3.99 2.70 -5.27
C ILE A 7 -3.32 3.83 -4.49
N THR A 8 -2.24 3.53 -3.76
CA THR A 8 -1.49 4.53 -3.01
C THR A 8 -0.90 5.61 -3.91
N ASN A 9 -0.27 5.22 -5.02
CA ASN A 9 0.38 6.16 -5.93
C ASN A 9 -0.62 7.08 -6.64
N MET A 10 -1.79 6.55 -7.01
CA MET A 10 -2.82 7.32 -7.71
C MET A 10 -3.60 8.25 -6.77
N PHE A 11 -3.92 7.80 -5.56
CA PHE A 11 -4.87 8.49 -4.69
C PHE A 11 -4.27 9.13 -3.44
N GLY A 12 -3.02 8.86 -3.10
CA GLY A 12 -2.37 9.43 -1.93
C GLY A 12 -2.26 10.96 -1.97
N ASN A 13 -1.82 11.53 -3.09
CA ASN A 13 -1.74 12.98 -3.28
C ASN A 13 -3.13 13.64 -3.40
N PRO A 14 -4.07 13.15 -4.24
CA PRO A 14 -5.43 13.68 -4.29
C PRO A 14 -6.13 13.68 -2.92
N PHE A 15 -5.94 12.61 -2.13
CA PHE A 15 -6.48 12.51 -0.78
C PHE A 15 -5.99 13.65 0.13
N LEU A 16 -4.67 13.85 0.20
CA LEU A 16 -4.11 14.94 1.01
C LEU A 16 -4.51 16.32 0.47
N GLY A 17 -4.58 16.48 -0.86
CA GLY A 17 -4.97 17.71 -1.51
C GLY A 17 -6.43 18.10 -1.26
N ASP A 18 -7.33 17.13 -1.20
CA ASP A 18 -8.76 17.39 -0.96
C ASP A 18 -9.03 17.97 0.44
N PHE A 19 -8.17 17.72 1.44
CA PHE A 19 -8.24 18.41 2.72
C PHE A 19 -8.01 19.93 2.60
N GLY A 20 -7.31 20.39 1.57
CA GLY A 20 -7.14 21.82 1.28
C GLY A 20 -8.43 22.56 0.96
N LYS A 21 -9.51 21.83 0.59
CA LYS A 21 -10.84 22.38 0.36
C LYS A 21 -11.61 22.64 1.67
N ILE A 22 -11.12 22.11 2.79
CA ILE A 22 -11.72 22.26 4.11
C ILE A 22 -11.01 23.42 4.82
N PRO A 23 -11.68 24.53 5.16
CA PRO A 23 -11.04 25.72 5.73
C PRO A 23 -10.18 25.43 6.99
N GLU A 24 -10.61 24.46 7.80
CA GLU A 24 -9.88 24.03 9.00
C GLU A 24 -8.50 23.48 8.70
N TYR A 25 -8.31 22.80 7.54
CA TYR A 25 -7.08 22.08 7.20
C TYR A 25 -6.27 22.74 6.09
N ALA A 26 -6.83 23.75 5.41
CA ALA A 26 -6.20 24.39 4.24
C ALA A 26 -4.77 24.89 4.52
N ASP A 27 -4.54 25.41 5.73
CA ASP A 27 -3.24 25.92 6.16
C ASP A 27 -2.36 24.89 6.88
N SER A 28 -2.83 23.64 7.00
CA SER A 28 -2.06 22.59 7.69
C SER A 28 -0.78 22.22 6.97
N PHE A 29 0.22 21.77 7.73
CA PHE A 29 1.50 21.29 7.18
C PHE A 29 1.29 20.14 6.18
N ALA A 30 0.39 19.23 6.47
CA ALA A 30 0.11 18.05 5.65
C ALA A 30 -0.42 18.42 4.26
N VAL A 31 -1.26 19.45 4.17
CA VAL A 31 -1.82 19.94 2.89
C VAL A 31 -0.77 20.73 2.12
N LYS A 32 -0.11 21.70 2.76
CA LYS A 32 0.91 22.55 2.12
C LYS A 32 2.14 21.77 1.64
N HIS A 33 2.48 20.69 2.34
CA HIS A 33 3.68 19.89 2.11
C HIS A 33 3.38 18.40 1.92
N SER A 34 2.30 18.08 1.21
CA SER A 34 1.87 16.67 0.96
C SER A 34 3.00 15.82 0.37
N ASN A 35 3.81 16.38 -0.52
CA ASN A 35 4.97 15.69 -1.09
C ASN A 35 6.02 15.32 -0.03
N ILE A 36 6.23 16.15 1.00
CA ILE A 36 7.14 15.83 2.10
C ILE A 36 6.60 14.65 2.91
N LEU A 37 5.28 14.64 3.20
CA LEU A 37 4.66 13.50 3.86
C LEU A 37 4.82 12.21 3.04
N ILE A 38 4.56 12.27 1.74
CA ILE A 38 4.72 11.10 0.87
C ILE A 38 6.16 10.64 0.80
N SER A 39 7.13 11.56 0.80
CA SER A 39 8.56 11.22 0.85
C SER A 39 8.95 10.47 2.12
N LEU A 40 8.23 10.68 3.24
CA LEU A 40 8.43 9.90 4.46
C LEU A 40 8.17 8.40 4.22
N SER A 41 7.23 8.04 3.35
CA SER A 41 7.01 6.65 2.94
C SER A 41 8.25 6.05 2.27
N GLN A 42 8.93 6.80 1.41
CA GLN A 42 10.14 6.36 0.71
C GLN A 42 11.34 6.22 1.66
N ILE A 43 11.46 7.13 2.63
CA ILE A 43 12.48 7.03 3.69
C ILE A 43 12.22 5.76 4.53
N SER A 44 10.98 5.54 4.91
CA SER A 44 10.56 4.34 5.64
C SER A 44 10.87 3.07 4.86
N GLU A 45 10.57 3.04 3.56
CA GLU A 45 10.89 1.94 2.64
C GLU A 45 12.38 1.60 2.70
N THR A 46 13.25 2.61 2.53
CA THR A 46 14.71 2.43 2.61
C THR A 46 15.16 1.83 3.93
N LEU A 47 14.58 2.27 5.05
CA LEU A 47 14.91 1.74 6.36
C LEU A 47 14.43 0.30 6.56
N PHE A 48 13.20 -0.02 6.11
CA PHE A 48 12.63 -1.36 6.25
C PHE A 48 13.35 -2.40 5.38
N ILE A 49 13.84 -2.04 4.20
CA ILE A 49 14.69 -2.93 3.37
C ILE A 49 15.85 -3.51 4.19
N LEU A 50 16.51 -2.69 5.00
CA LEU A 50 17.64 -3.12 5.84
C LEU A 50 17.24 -4.15 6.91
N THR A 51 15.96 -4.17 7.29
CA THR A 51 15.46 -5.12 8.30
C THR A 51 15.03 -6.46 7.71
N ILE A 52 14.81 -6.56 6.41
CA ILE A 52 14.29 -7.76 5.73
C ILE A 52 15.13 -9.02 6.05
N PRO A 53 16.48 -9.00 6.01
CA PRO A 53 17.27 -10.19 6.34
C PRO A 53 17.02 -10.72 7.76
N PHE A 54 16.79 -9.81 8.73
CA PHE A 54 16.43 -10.19 10.09
C PHE A 54 15.07 -10.88 10.13
N PHE A 55 14.05 -10.27 9.51
CA PHE A 55 12.70 -10.84 9.49
C PHE A 55 12.65 -12.18 8.76
N LEU A 56 13.32 -12.31 7.62
CA LEU A 56 13.39 -13.57 6.87
C LEU A 56 14.06 -14.70 7.66
N ARG A 57 15.14 -14.41 8.39
CA ARG A 57 15.81 -15.41 9.23
C ARG A 57 14.95 -15.83 10.42
N ARG A 58 14.21 -14.89 11.01
CA ARG A 58 13.42 -15.13 12.23
C ARG A 58 12.08 -15.77 11.96
N PHE A 59 11.39 -15.36 10.90
CA PHE A 59 9.99 -15.71 10.64
C PHE A 59 9.79 -16.53 9.36
N GLY A 60 10.74 -16.49 8.43
CA GLY A 60 10.63 -17.16 7.13
C GLY A 60 9.78 -16.39 6.13
N ILE A 61 9.80 -16.83 4.86
CA ILE A 61 9.22 -16.13 3.70
C ILE A 61 7.71 -15.94 3.87
N LYS A 62 6.97 -16.99 4.22
CA LYS A 62 5.50 -16.94 4.37
C LYS A 62 5.05 -15.86 5.33
N GLN A 63 5.65 -15.81 6.52
CA GLN A 63 5.24 -14.85 7.55
C GLN A 63 5.64 -13.43 7.17
N VAL A 64 6.80 -13.24 6.54
CA VAL A 64 7.24 -11.92 6.06
C VAL A 64 6.31 -11.38 4.97
N MET A 65 5.86 -12.23 4.04
CA MET A 65 4.84 -11.86 3.06
C MET A 65 3.50 -11.50 3.74
N LEU A 66 3.11 -12.23 4.77
CA LEU A 66 1.90 -11.93 5.55
C LEU A 66 2.00 -10.59 6.28
N PHE A 67 3.16 -10.28 6.88
CA PHE A 67 3.39 -8.97 7.51
C PHE A 67 3.20 -7.83 6.52
N SER A 68 3.68 -7.99 5.29
CA SER A 68 3.41 -7.01 4.22
C SER A 68 1.91 -6.81 3.97
N MET A 69 1.15 -7.91 3.88
CA MET A 69 -0.29 -7.83 3.63
C MET A 69 -1.03 -7.13 4.77
N ILE A 70 -0.67 -7.44 6.03
CA ILE A 70 -1.21 -6.75 7.21
C ILE A 70 -0.80 -5.27 7.21
N ALA A 71 0.42 -4.97 6.82
CA ALA A 71 0.87 -3.59 6.70
C ALA A 71 0.05 -2.79 5.67
N TRP A 72 -0.35 -3.39 4.54
CA TRP A 72 -1.28 -2.76 3.59
C TRP A 72 -2.66 -2.50 4.20
N VAL A 73 -3.21 -3.45 4.97
CA VAL A 73 -4.48 -3.24 5.69
C VAL A 73 -4.36 -2.06 6.65
N LEU A 74 -3.30 -2.04 7.47
CA LEU A 74 -3.05 -0.96 8.42
C LEU A 74 -2.86 0.38 7.73
N ARG A 75 -2.08 0.43 6.64
CA ARG A 75 -1.87 1.65 5.87
C ARG A 75 -3.17 2.28 5.41
N PHE A 76 -4.04 1.52 4.77
CA PHE A 76 -5.31 2.03 4.26
C PHE A 76 -6.29 2.35 5.39
N ALA A 77 -6.34 1.55 6.45
CA ALA A 77 -7.16 1.86 7.62
C ALA A 77 -6.72 3.17 8.31
N LEU A 78 -5.41 3.39 8.45
CA LEU A 78 -4.84 4.62 9.00
C LEU A 78 -5.14 5.85 8.13
N PHE A 79 -5.15 5.70 6.81
CA PHE A 79 -5.59 6.76 5.90
C PHE A 79 -7.09 7.05 6.06
N GLY A 80 -7.92 6.01 6.25
CA GLY A 80 -9.36 6.17 6.44
C GLY A 80 -9.76 6.93 7.71
N VAL A 81 -8.93 6.85 8.77
CA VAL A 81 -9.19 7.57 10.03
C VAL A 81 -8.30 8.81 10.23
N GLY A 82 -7.22 8.93 9.44
CA GLY A 82 -6.27 10.03 9.54
C GLY A 82 -6.82 11.33 8.94
N ASN A 83 -6.43 12.45 9.52
CA ASN A 83 -6.71 13.81 9.00
C ASN A 83 -5.54 14.75 9.33
N PRO A 84 -5.43 15.92 8.67
CA PRO A 84 -4.34 16.86 8.91
C PRO A 84 -4.36 17.57 10.26
N GLY A 85 -5.41 17.41 11.05
CA GLY A 85 -5.55 17.97 12.40
C GLY A 85 -5.13 16.96 13.47
N THR A 86 -6.07 16.56 14.30
CA THR A 86 -5.84 15.60 15.41
C THR A 86 -5.39 14.22 14.94
N GLY A 87 -5.72 13.85 13.71
CA GLY A 87 -5.34 12.58 13.07
C GLY A 87 -4.00 12.61 12.32
N LEU A 88 -3.21 13.68 12.38
CA LEU A 88 -1.93 13.79 11.69
C LEU A 88 -0.97 12.64 12.05
N THR A 89 -0.94 12.25 13.31
CA THR A 89 -0.12 11.11 13.77
C THR A 89 -0.48 9.81 13.04
N LEU A 90 -1.76 9.59 12.75
CA LEU A 90 -2.23 8.41 12.02
C LEU A 90 -1.80 8.46 10.55
N LEU A 91 -1.82 9.64 9.93
CA LEU A 91 -1.28 9.82 8.58
C LEU A 91 0.23 9.52 8.55
N LEU A 92 1.00 10.06 9.50
CA LEU A 92 2.44 9.79 9.61
C LEU A 92 2.72 8.30 9.84
N LEU A 93 1.95 7.66 10.72
CA LEU A 93 2.08 6.22 10.97
C LEU A 93 1.78 5.40 9.71
N SER A 94 0.77 5.80 8.93
CA SER A 94 0.48 5.20 7.63
C SER A 94 1.68 5.28 6.68
N MET A 95 2.37 6.45 6.64
CA MET A 95 3.57 6.61 5.81
C MET A 95 4.71 5.69 6.26
N ILE A 96 4.89 5.52 7.57
CA ILE A 96 5.92 4.62 8.13
C ILE A 96 5.61 3.15 7.81
N VAL A 97 4.36 2.73 7.99
CA VAL A 97 3.93 1.34 7.73
C VAL A 97 4.11 0.95 6.26
N TYR A 98 4.09 1.91 5.34
CA TYR A 98 4.29 1.67 3.92
C TYR A 98 5.62 0.95 3.61
N GLY A 99 6.71 1.30 4.27
CA GLY A 99 8.01 0.68 4.03
C GLY A 99 7.97 -0.84 4.20
N MET A 100 7.27 -1.32 5.24
CA MET A 100 7.05 -2.76 5.43
C MET A 100 6.04 -3.32 4.41
N ALA A 101 5.03 -2.55 4.02
CA ALA A 101 3.96 -3.02 3.16
C ALA A 101 4.45 -3.39 1.75
N PHE A 102 5.36 -2.63 1.17
CA PHE A 102 5.82 -2.83 -0.20
C PHE A 102 6.95 -3.86 -0.29
N ASP A 103 8.06 -3.61 0.39
CA ASP A 103 9.29 -4.38 0.18
C ASP A 103 9.25 -5.79 0.76
N PHE A 104 8.57 -5.97 1.89
CA PHE A 104 8.45 -7.30 2.49
C PHE A 104 7.77 -8.29 1.56
N PHE A 105 6.80 -7.84 0.75
CA PHE A 105 6.20 -8.70 -0.26
C PHE A 105 7.09 -8.92 -1.46
N ASN A 106 7.60 -7.84 -2.07
CA ASN A 106 8.34 -7.95 -3.33
C ASN A 106 9.61 -8.77 -3.17
N ILE A 107 10.39 -8.49 -2.13
CA ILE A 107 11.66 -9.21 -1.89
C ILE A 107 11.40 -10.64 -1.46
N SER A 108 10.46 -10.87 -0.54
CA SER A 108 10.14 -12.25 -0.10
C SER A 108 9.51 -13.07 -1.20
N GLY A 109 8.64 -12.48 -2.03
CA GLY A 109 8.03 -13.15 -3.17
C GLY A 109 9.05 -13.49 -4.25
N SER A 110 9.97 -12.57 -4.55
CA SER A 110 11.07 -12.84 -5.48
C SER A 110 11.98 -13.98 -4.96
N LEU A 111 12.33 -13.98 -3.67
CA LEU A 111 13.08 -15.06 -3.05
C LEU A 111 12.32 -16.39 -3.06
N PHE A 112 11.01 -16.37 -2.87
CA PHE A 112 10.18 -17.56 -2.98
C PHE A 112 10.24 -18.14 -4.39
N VAL A 113 10.00 -17.30 -5.40
CA VAL A 113 10.08 -17.71 -6.82
C VAL A 113 11.46 -18.25 -7.17
N ASP A 114 12.52 -17.63 -6.67
CA ASP A 114 13.90 -18.08 -6.91
C ASP A 114 14.19 -19.46 -6.32
N ARG A 115 13.60 -19.79 -5.18
CA ARG A 115 13.75 -21.09 -4.51
C ARG A 115 12.93 -22.19 -5.18
N GLU A 116 11.72 -21.89 -5.62
CA GLU A 116 10.77 -22.88 -6.18
C GLU A 116 11.04 -23.15 -7.67
N ALA A 117 11.55 -22.16 -8.42
CA ALA A 117 11.80 -22.30 -9.85
C ALA A 117 13.06 -23.11 -10.13
N LYS A 118 12.94 -24.05 -11.09
CA LYS A 118 14.10 -24.77 -11.62
C LYS A 118 15.10 -23.80 -12.24
N PRO A 119 16.42 -24.08 -12.20
CA PRO A 119 17.46 -23.18 -12.73
C PRO A 119 17.22 -22.72 -14.15
N GLU A 120 16.70 -23.62 -15.01
CA GLU A 120 16.49 -23.38 -16.45
C GLU A 120 15.40 -22.34 -16.74
N ILE A 121 14.42 -22.19 -15.83
CA ILE A 121 13.26 -21.29 -16.01
C ILE A 121 13.22 -20.16 -15.00
N ARG A 122 14.21 -20.05 -14.11
CA ARG A 122 14.22 -19.10 -12.98
C ARG A 122 14.06 -17.65 -13.45
N ALA A 123 14.78 -17.24 -14.49
CA ALA A 123 14.66 -15.88 -15.03
C ALA A 123 13.26 -15.61 -15.58
N SER A 124 12.66 -16.57 -16.29
CA SER A 124 11.29 -16.45 -16.80
C SER A 124 10.25 -16.40 -15.67
N ALA A 125 10.44 -17.19 -14.60
CA ALA A 125 9.56 -17.17 -13.43
C ALA A 125 9.63 -15.83 -12.71
N GLN A 126 10.81 -15.23 -12.56
CA GLN A 126 10.97 -13.88 -12.02
C GLN A 126 10.30 -12.82 -12.91
N GLY A 127 10.48 -12.91 -14.23
CA GLY A 127 9.79 -12.03 -15.18
C GLY A 127 8.27 -12.14 -15.07
N LEU A 128 7.73 -13.36 -14.93
CA LEU A 128 6.30 -13.59 -14.72
C LEU A 128 5.82 -13.02 -13.40
N PHE A 129 6.57 -13.20 -12.31
CA PHE A 129 6.25 -12.61 -11.00
C PHE A 129 6.15 -11.08 -11.08
N MET A 130 7.12 -10.44 -11.74
CA MET A 130 7.12 -8.99 -11.96
C MET A 130 5.94 -8.54 -12.85
N LEU A 131 5.65 -9.27 -13.92
CA LEU A 131 4.52 -8.99 -14.80
C LEU A 131 3.18 -9.09 -14.05
N MET A 132 3.00 -10.12 -13.24
CA MET A 132 1.77 -10.32 -12.46
C MET A 132 1.60 -9.26 -11.37
N THR A 133 2.67 -8.87 -10.69
CA THR A 133 2.61 -7.90 -9.59
C THR A 133 2.59 -6.46 -10.10
N ASN A 134 3.58 -6.05 -10.88
CA ASN A 134 3.75 -4.64 -11.28
C ASN A 134 3.07 -4.30 -12.62
N GLY A 135 2.76 -5.31 -13.45
CA GLY A 135 2.02 -5.13 -14.70
C GLY A 135 0.51 -5.33 -14.51
N LEU A 136 0.05 -6.57 -14.55
CA LEU A 136 -1.38 -6.89 -14.46
C LEU A 136 -2.00 -6.42 -13.15
N GLY A 137 -1.29 -6.60 -12.02
CA GLY A 137 -1.74 -6.13 -10.71
C GLY A 137 -1.96 -4.63 -10.68
N ALA A 138 -1.08 -3.86 -11.33
CA ALA A 138 -1.20 -2.42 -11.44
C ALA A 138 -2.39 -1.98 -12.31
N ILE A 139 -2.55 -2.58 -13.49
CA ILE A 139 -3.66 -2.27 -14.41
C ILE A 139 -5.00 -2.57 -13.76
N LEU A 140 -5.19 -3.79 -13.26
CA LEU A 140 -6.43 -4.19 -12.61
C LEU A 140 -6.69 -3.35 -11.36
N GLY A 141 -5.65 -3.10 -10.56
CA GLY A 141 -5.74 -2.27 -9.37
C GLY A 141 -6.19 -0.85 -9.68
N GLY A 142 -5.62 -0.22 -10.70
CA GLY A 142 -6.04 1.11 -11.15
C GLY A 142 -7.49 1.17 -11.61
N LEU A 143 -7.92 0.19 -12.42
CA LEU A 143 -9.30 0.12 -12.91
C LEU A 143 -10.33 -0.07 -11.78
N PHE A 144 -10.06 -1.01 -10.85
CA PHE A 144 -10.96 -1.24 -9.72
C PHE A 144 -10.95 -0.07 -8.74
N ALA A 145 -9.78 0.51 -8.48
CA ALA A 145 -9.67 1.66 -7.60
C ALA A 145 -10.44 2.86 -8.13
N GLY A 146 -10.35 3.14 -9.43
CA GLY A 146 -11.14 4.20 -10.07
C GLY A 146 -12.64 4.01 -9.83
N LYS A 147 -13.17 2.78 -10.07
CA LYS A 147 -14.59 2.48 -9.83
C LYS A 147 -15.03 2.66 -8.37
N ILE A 148 -14.16 2.28 -7.41
CA ILE A 148 -14.45 2.48 -5.98
C ILE A 148 -14.49 3.96 -5.65
N VAL A 149 -13.53 4.74 -6.14
CA VAL A 149 -13.50 6.19 -5.94
C VAL A 149 -14.72 6.86 -6.56
N ASP A 150 -15.08 6.49 -7.79
CA ASP A 150 -16.28 7.02 -8.47
C ASP A 150 -17.56 6.70 -7.69
N TYR A 151 -17.67 5.48 -7.14
CA TYR A 151 -18.82 5.06 -6.35
C TYR A 151 -19.01 5.88 -5.06
N PHE A 152 -17.91 6.25 -4.41
CA PHE A 152 -17.91 7.10 -3.22
C PHE A 152 -17.67 8.58 -3.50
N THR A 153 -17.88 9.02 -4.73
CA THR A 153 -17.85 10.44 -5.13
C THR A 153 -19.28 10.91 -5.39
N ASP A 154 -19.68 11.99 -4.74
CA ASP A 154 -21.02 12.57 -4.92
C ASP A 154 -21.15 13.35 -6.23
N ALA A 155 -22.37 13.82 -6.54
CA ALA A 155 -22.65 14.59 -7.74
C ALA A 155 -21.91 15.96 -7.78
N ALA A 156 -21.45 16.45 -6.64
CA ALA A 156 -20.65 17.68 -6.52
C ALA A 156 -19.15 17.42 -6.70
N GLY A 157 -18.74 16.16 -6.87
CA GLY A 157 -17.35 15.76 -6.99
C GLY A 157 -16.60 15.61 -5.65
N THR A 158 -17.33 15.61 -4.53
CA THR A 158 -16.77 15.41 -3.20
C THR A 158 -16.58 13.92 -2.95
N LYS A 159 -15.37 13.54 -2.52
CA LYS A 159 -15.03 12.14 -2.26
C LYS A 159 -15.14 11.80 -0.78
N ASP A 160 -15.82 10.70 -0.51
CA ASP A 160 -15.82 10.10 0.83
C ASP A 160 -14.54 9.27 1.03
N TRP A 161 -13.45 9.97 1.35
CA TRP A 161 -12.14 9.35 1.50
C TRP A 161 -12.10 8.28 2.59
N GLN A 162 -12.89 8.40 3.64
CA GLN A 162 -12.94 7.42 4.71
C GLN A 162 -13.42 6.06 4.17
N ASN A 163 -14.56 6.04 3.50
CA ASN A 163 -15.13 4.81 2.93
C ASN A 163 -14.28 4.27 1.77
N ILE A 164 -13.67 5.14 0.97
CA ILE A 164 -12.71 4.76 -0.07
C ILE A 164 -11.55 3.97 0.54
N TRP A 165 -10.87 4.54 1.55
CA TRP A 165 -9.73 3.87 2.17
C TRP A 165 -10.10 2.60 2.94
N PHE A 166 -11.24 2.57 3.60
CA PHE A 166 -11.73 1.34 4.25
C PHE A 166 -12.07 0.24 3.24
N SER A 167 -12.57 0.58 2.05
CA SER A 167 -12.78 -0.40 0.98
C SER A 167 -11.46 -1.03 0.52
N PHE A 168 -10.39 -0.23 0.41
CA PHE A 168 -9.07 -0.73 0.08
C PHE A 168 -8.43 -1.53 1.23
N ALA A 169 -8.68 -1.16 2.49
CA ALA A 169 -8.28 -1.94 3.65
C ALA A 169 -8.98 -3.32 3.67
N ALA A 170 -10.30 -3.34 3.40
CA ALA A 170 -11.08 -4.59 3.31
C ALA A 170 -10.57 -5.49 2.18
N TYR A 171 -10.31 -4.94 1.00
CA TYR A 171 -9.69 -5.66 -0.10
C TYR A 171 -8.36 -6.31 0.32
N SER A 172 -7.48 -5.55 0.97
CA SER A 172 -6.17 -6.04 1.43
C SER A 172 -6.32 -7.12 2.49
N LEU A 173 -7.31 -7.00 3.38
CA LEU A 173 -7.62 -8.00 4.40
C LEU A 173 -8.09 -9.31 3.76
N VAL A 174 -8.98 -9.26 2.77
CA VAL A 174 -9.44 -10.44 2.03
C VAL A 174 -8.25 -11.17 1.39
N ILE A 175 -7.32 -10.43 0.76
CA ILE A 175 -6.10 -11.03 0.20
C ILE A 175 -5.23 -11.68 1.27
N ALA A 176 -5.07 -11.05 2.44
CA ALA A 176 -4.30 -11.62 3.55
C ALA A 176 -4.93 -12.92 4.08
N VAL A 177 -6.26 -12.95 4.22
CA VAL A 177 -7.01 -14.15 4.65
C VAL A 177 -6.89 -15.27 3.61
N LEU A 178 -7.08 -14.97 2.33
CA LEU A 178 -6.91 -15.94 1.25
C LEU A 178 -5.50 -16.52 1.20
N PHE A 179 -4.49 -15.66 1.38
CA PHE A 179 -3.10 -16.09 1.45
C PHE A 179 -2.87 -17.07 2.63
N LEU A 180 -3.41 -16.76 3.82
CA LEU A 180 -3.31 -17.66 4.99
C LEU A 180 -3.98 -19.00 4.75
N ALA A 181 -5.07 -19.02 4.00
CA ALA A 181 -5.84 -20.24 3.73
C ALA A 181 -5.19 -21.13 2.65
N THR A 182 -4.41 -20.54 1.74
CA THR A 182 -3.88 -21.24 0.54
C THR A 182 -2.39 -21.53 0.60
N PHE A 183 -1.64 -20.77 1.36
CA PHE A 183 -0.19 -20.85 1.45
C PHE A 183 0.25 -21.40 2.80
#